data_9b947384fb4483fba247806c09720557
#
_entry.id   9b947384fb4483fba247806c09720557
#
_cell.length_a   1.000
_cell.length_b   1.000
_cell.length_c   1.000
_cell.angle_alpha   90.00
_cell.angle_beta   90.00
_cell.angle_gamma   90.00
#
_symmetry.space_group_name_H-M   'P 1'
#
loop_
_entity.id
_entity.type
_entity.pdbx_description
1 polymer ?
#
loop_
_entity_poly.entity_id
_entity_poly.type
_entity_poly.pdbx_seq_one_letter_code
_entity_poly.pdbx_strand_id
1 'polypeptide(L)'
;MEYLVTMTTRVPDGTPEQAVADVRAREAARARELAAKGHLRRLWRPPLRPGEWRTLGLFAAPDDGELERVLASMPLRVWRTVEVTPLAQHPNDPVPPPAPGPPEFLTTFTLTIPEGTPQQVADDTIAREAHSARALARQRHLLRLWRLPPGGPGALGLWRARDAAEMQSIMESLPLYAWMTVRTTPLTPHPSDPVAATS
;
A
#
# COMPACT_ATOMS: atom_id res chain seq x y z
N MET A 1 -11.61 -8.03 -5.45
CA MET A 1 -10.32 -8.26 -4.73
C MET A 1 -9.52 -6.97 -4.74
N GLU A 2 -8.59 -6.78 -3.81
CA GLU A 2 -7.66 -5.63 -3.83
C GLU A 2 -6.25 -6.11 -4.18
N TYR A 3 -5.45 -5.21 -4.76
CA TYR A 3 -4.10 -5.50 -5.24
C TYR A 3 -3.20 -4.31 -4.97
N LEU A 4 -2.02 -4.56 -4.41
CA LEU A 4 -0.92 -3.60 -4.44
C LEU A 4 -0.15 -3.80 -5.73
N VAL A 5 -0.02 -2.75 -6.52
CA VAL A 5 0.67 -2.77 -7.81
C VAL A 5 1.87 -1.83 -7.75
N THR A 6 3.06 -2.41 -7.84
CA THR A 6 4.30 -1.65 -7.98
C THR A 6 4.58 -1.42 -9.46
N MET A 7 4.64 -0.17 -9.86
CA MET A 7 4.82 0.26 -11.24
C MET A 7 6.15 0.99 -11.40
N THR A 8 7.09 0.40 -12.13
CA THR A 8 8.38 1.01 -12.44
C THR A 8 8.41 1.43 -13.90
N THR A 9 8.58 2.72 -14.16
CA THR A 9 8.58 3.30 -15.51
C THR A 9 10.00 3.62 -15.94
N ARG A 10 10.36 3.21 -17.16
CA ARG A 10 11.63 3.56 -17.81
C ARG A 10 11.34 4.07 -19.21
N VAL A 11 11.54 5.36 -19.38
CA VAL A 11 11.41 6.00 -20.70
C VAL A 11 12.66 5.67 -21.50
N PRO A 12 12.56 5.18 -22.76
CA PRO A 12 13.71 4.93 -23.61
C PRO A 12 14.53 6.22 -23.87
N ASP A 13 15.84 6.08 -23.91
CA ASP A 13 16.72 7.19 -24.23
C ASP A 13 16.37 7.78 -25.62
N GLY A 14 16.45 9.09 -25.74
CA GLY A 14 16.12 9.82 -26.96
C GLY A 14 14.62 10.02 -27.20
N THR A 15 13.74 9.57 -26.30
CA THR A 15 12.31 9.88 -26.40
C THR A 15 12.09 11.39 -26.26
N PRO A 16 11.44 12.08 -27.22
CA PRO A 16 11.17 13.52 -27.13
C PRO A 16 10.37 13.87 -25.87
N GLU A 17 10.75 14.96 -25.19
CA GLU A 17 10.07 15.43 -23.97
C GLU A 17 8.57 15.62 -24.16
N GLN A 18 8.16 16.15 -25.32
CA GLN A 18 6.75 16.33 -25.67
C GLN A 18 6.01 14.98 -25.72
N ALA A 19 6.61 13.94 -26.28
CA ALA A 19 6.01 12.61 -26.31
C ALA A 19 5.84 12.02 -24.92
N VAL A 20 6.80 12.26 -24.01
CA VAL A 20 6.70 11.84 -22.61
C VAL A 20 5.57 12.62 -21.92
N ALA A 21 5.48 13.93 -22.13
CA ALA A 21 4.44 14.78 -21.57
C ALA A 21 3.03 14.34 -22.03
N ASP A 22 2.87 14.03 -23.32
CA ASP A 22 1.60 13.58 -23.90
C ASP A 22 1.15 12.22 -23.31
N VAL A 23 2.07 11.27 -23.16
CA VAL A 23 1.75 9.98 -22.54
C VAL A 23 1.37 10.16 -21.06
N ARG A 24 2.08 11.03 -20.32
CA ARG A 24 1.74 11.36 -18.92
C ARG A 24 0.37 12.02 -18.78
N ALA A 25 0.02 12.93 -19.69
CA ALA A 25 -1.30 13.57 -19.68
C ALA A 25 -2.43 12.56 -19.89
N ARG A 26 -2.26 11.64 -20.86
CA ARG A 26 -3.21 10.55 -21.11
C ARG A 26 -3.28 9.57 -19.94
N GLU A 27 -2.15 9.27 -19.30
CA GLU A 27 -2.11 8.43 -18.09
C GLU A 27 -2.91 9.06 -16.95
N ALA A 28 -2.74 10.36 -16.71
CA ALA A 28 -3.48 11.07 -15.68
C ALA A 28 -5.00 11.10 -15.97
N ALA A 29 -5.39 11.25 -17.23
CA ALA A 29 -6.81 11.15 -17.63
C ALA A 29 -7.35 9.74 -17.37
N ARG A 30 -6.60 8.71 -17.77
CA ARG A 30 -6.99 7.32 -17.56
C ARG A 30 -7.08 6.96 -16.07
N ALA A 31 -6.16 7.43 -15.25
CA ALA A 31 -6.20 7.23 -13.80
C ALA A 31 -7.50 7.78 -13.18
N ARG A 32 -7.96 8.97 -13.62
CA ARG A 32 -9.25 9.54 -13.18
C ARG A 32 -10.44 8.68 -13.58
N GLU A 33 -10.45 8.15 -14.80
CA GLU A 33 -11.51 7.23 -15.26
C GLU A 33 -11.55 5.94 -14.43
N LEU A 34 -10.38 5.36 -14.17
CA LEU A 34 -10.26 4.15 -13.35
C LEU A 34 -10.69 4.40 -11.90
N ALA A 35 -10.37 5.57 -11.37
CA ALA A 35 -10.83 5.99 -10.04
C ALA A 35 -12.36 6.15 -9.99
N ALA A 36 -12.96 6.82 -10.98
CA ALA A 36 -14.41 6.97 -11.09
C ALA A 36 -15.16 5.63 -11.20
N LYS A 37 -14.53 4.62 -11.83
CA LYS A 37 -15.05 3.24 -11.92
C LYS A 37 -14.73 2.39 -10.68
N GLY A 38 -13.99 2.93 -9.72
CA GLY A 38 -13.59 2.23 -8.50
C GLY A 38 -12.47 1.20 -8.69
N HIS A 39 -11.82 1.14 -9.85
CA HIS A 39 -10.68 0.26 -10.08
C HIS A 39 -9.39 0.80 -9.46
N LEU A 40 -9.16 2.11 -9.49
CA LEU A 40 -8.02 2.75 -8.82
C LEU A 40 -8.51 3.38 -7.51
N ARG A 41 -7.99 2.90 -6.38
CA ARG A 41 -8.35 3.35 -5.04
C ARG A 41 -7.38 4.39 -4.50
N ARG A 42 -6.07 4.16 -4.69
CA ARG A 42 -4.99 5.02 -4.21
C ARG A 42 -3.80 4.98 -5.15
N LEU A 43 -3.03 6.05 -5.12
CA LEU A 43 -1.78 6.15 -5.86
C LEU A 43 -0.73 6.92 -5.06
N TRP A 44 0.46 6.35 -4.89
CA TRP A 44 1.53 6.95 -4.09
C TRP A 44 2.89 6.90 -4.79
N ARG A 45 3.76 7.78 -4.36
CA ARG A 45 5.19 7.76 -4.63
C ARG A 45 5.92 7.30 -3.38
N PRO A 46 6.64 6.17 -3.41
CA PRO A 46 7.58 5.80 -2.36
C PRO A 46 8.83 6.68 -2.47
N PRO A 47 9.76 6.65 -1.48
CA PRO A 47 11.07 7.26 -1.63
C PRO A 47 11.78 6.73 -2.88
N LEU A 48 12.31 7.65 -3.70
CA LEU A 48 12.94 7.33 -4.98
C LEU A 48 14.41 7.77 -4.96
N ARG A 49 15.26 6.99 -5.63
CA ARG A 49 16.61 7.42 -5.98
C ARG A 49 16.56 8.36 -7.18
N PRO A 50 17.56 9.24 -7.36
CA PRO A 50 17.65 10.05 -8.59
C PRO A 50 17.53 9.17 -9.85
N GLY A 51 16.69 9.59 -10.79
CA GLY A 51 16.42 8.84 -12.04
C GLY A 51 15.43 7.69 -11.92
N GLU A 52 14.98 7.33 -10.72
CA GLU A 52 13.90 6.34 -10.56
C GLU A 52 12.52 6.97 -10.79
N TRP A 53 11.66 6.20 -11.46
CA TRP A 53 10.25 6.51 -11.60
C TRP A 53 9.42 5.31 -11.17
N ARG A 54 9.03 5.30 -9.91
CA ARG A 54 8.23 4.22 -9.31
C ARG A 54 6.96 4.80 -8.68
N THR A 55 5.87 4.06 -8.83
CA THR A 55 4.57 4.39 -8.28
C THR A 55 3.97 3.15 -7.63
N LEU A 56 3.34 3.31 -6.48
CA LEU A 56 2.54 2.27 -5.85
C LEU A 56 1.07 2.59 -6.06
N GLY A 57 0.29 1.61 -6.51
CA GLY A 57 -1.16 1.75 -6.70
C GLY A 57 -1.92 0.71 -5.89
N LEU A 58 -3.00 1.12 -5.23
CA LEU A 58 -4.00 0.21 -4.70
C LEU A 58 -5.13 0.11 -5.71
N PHE A 59 -5.27 -1.06 -6.31
CA PHE A 59 -6.30 -1.35 -7.30
C PHE A 59 -7.36 -2.30 -6.73
N ALA A 60 -8.55 -2.25 -7.32
CA ALA A 60 -9.63 -3.19 -7.05
C ALA A 60 -10.19 -3.74 -8.36
N ALA A 61 -10.28 -5.06 -8.44
CA ALA A 61 -10.87 -5.77 -9.56
C ALA A 61 -11.56 -7.04 -9.06
N PRO A 62 -12.56 -7.57 -9.79
CA PRO A 62 -13.22 -8.84 -9.46
C PRO A 62 -12.25 -10.01 -9.44
N ASP A 63 -11.32 -10.05 -10.39
CA ASP A 63 -10.34 -11.10 -10.61
C ASP A 63 -9.04 -10.55 -11.25
N ASP A 64 -8.04 -11.42 -11.40
CA ASP A 64 -6.73 -11.10 -11.98
C ASP A 64 -6.84 -10.70 -13.46
N GLY A 65 -7.76 -11.32 -14.21
CA GLY A 65 -7.96 -11.02 -15.63
C GLY A 65 -8.53 -9.62 -15.85
N GLU A 66 -9.44 -9.17 -14.99
CA GLU A 66 -9.92 -7.77 -15.04
C GLU A 66 -8.82 -6.80 -14.63
N LEU A 67 -8.04 -7.12 -13.59
CA LEU A 67 -6.89 -6.30 -13.21
C LEU A 67 -5.91 -6.15 -14.39
N GLU A 68 -5.58 -7.24 -15.07
CA GLU A 68 -4.69 -7.21 -16.24
C GLU A 68 -5.23 -6.28 -17.34
N ARG A 69 -6.54 -6.37 -17.65
CA ARG A 69 -7.20 -5.47 -18.61
C ARG A 69 -7.14 -4.01 -18.18
N VAL A 70 -7.35 -3.73 -16.89
CA VAL A 70 -7.23 -2.39 -16.30
C VAL A 70 -5.81 -1.85 -16.49
N LEU A 71 -4.79 -2.61 -16.09
CA LEU A 71 -3.38 -2.22 -16.19
C LEU A 71 -2.93 -2.09 -17.65
N ALA A 72 -3.41 -2.98 -18.53
CA ALA A 72 -3.15 -2.92 -19.97
C ALA A 72 -3.72 -1.66 -20.64
N SER A 73 -4.78 -1.08 -20.08
CA SER A 73 -5.42 0.13 -20.61
C SER A 73 -4.68 1.43 -20.25
N MET A 74 -3.67 1.37 -19.37
CA MET A 74 -2.93 2.54 -18.91
C MET A 74 -1.83 2.93 -19.94
N PRO A 75 -1.80 4.19 -20.42
CA PRO A 75 -0.87 4.62 -21.48
C PRO A 75 0.63 4.44 -21.18
N LEU A 76 1.06 4.60 -19.93
CA LEU A 76 2.46 4.40 -19.52
C LEU A 76 2.90 2.92 -19.56
N ARG A 77 1.99 1.98 -19.82
CA ARG A 77 2.30 0.56 -19.93
C ARG A 77 3.46 0.27 -20.89
N VAL A 78 3.57 1.02 -21.97
CA VAL A 78 4.62 0.85 -22.99
C VAL A 78 6.04 1.03 -22.45
N TRP A 79 6.19 1.72 -21.32
CA TRP A 79 7.48 1.99 -20.66
C TRP A 79 7.56 1.41 -19.25
N ARG A 80 6.59 0.57 -18.84
CA ARG A 80 6.40 0.18 -17.46
C ARG A 80 6.55 -1.32 -17.25
N THR A 81 7.28 -1.69 -16.22
CA THR A 81 7.18 -3.01 -15.60
C THR A 81 6.24 -2.95 -14.41
N VAL A 82 5.53 -4.03 -14.18
CA VAL A 82 4.48 -4.12 -13.15
C VAL A 82 4.71 -5.36 -12.30
N GLU A 83 4.68 -5.17 -10.97
CA GLU A 83 4.64 -6.25 -10.00
C GLU A 83 3.30 -6.17 -9.27
N VAL A 84 2.55 -7.26 -9.28
CA VAL A 84 1.22 -7.35 -8.68
C VAL A 84 1.26 -8.22 -7.43
N THR A 85 0.78 -7.70 -6.33
CA THR A 85 0.62 -8.44 -5.07
C THR A 85 -0.87 -8.47 -4.72
N PRO A 86 -1.53 -9.64 -4.77
CA PRO A 86 -2.92 -9.75 -4.33
C PRO A 86 -3.02 -9.54 -2.82
N LEU A 87 -4.08 -8.86 -2.40
CA LEU A 87 -4.32 -8.50 -1.02
C LEU A 87 -5.59 -9.19 -0.51
N ALA A 88 -5.44 -10.01 0.53
CA ALA A 88 -6.58 -10.62 1.22
C ALA A 88 -6.93 -9.80 2.48
N GLN A 89 -8.21 -9.78 2.84
CA GLN A 89 -8.66 -9.09 4.04
C GLN A 89 -8.01 -9.70 5.29
N HIS A 90 -7.46 -8.84 6.15
CA HIS A 90 -6.96 -9.26 7.46
C HIS A 90 -8.09 -9.20 8.51
N PRO A 91 -8.15 -10.12 9.51
CA PRO A 91 -9.19 -10.09 10.54
C PRO A 91 -9.25 -8.79 11.35
N ASN A 92 -8.13 -8.08 11.47
CA ASN A 92 -8.02 -6.81 12.17
C ASN A 92 -8.05 -5.59 11.23
N ASP A 93 -8.41 -5.78 9.94
CA ASP A 93 -8.59 -4.65 9.02
C ASP A 93 -9.76 -3.77 9.51
N PRO A 94 -9.60 -2.44 9.62
CA PRO A 94 -10.67 -1.56 10.07
C PRO A 94 -11.90 -1.60 9.17
N VAL A 95 -13.08 -1.75 9.76
CA VAL A 95 -14.37 -1.72 9.05
C VAL A 95 -15.33 -0.78 9.79
N PRO A 96 -15.73 0.35 9.21
CA PRO A 96 -15.22 0.92 7.97
C PRO A 96 -13.77 1.43 8.13
N PRO A 97 -12.99 1.47 7.04
CA PRO A 97 -11.64 2.03 7.11
C PRO A 97 -11.71 3.53 7.45
N PRO A 98 -10.78 4.04 8.28
CA PRO A 98 -10.68 5.48 8.52
C PRO A 98 -10.41 6.25 7.23
N ALA A 99 -10.84 7.51 7.19
CA ALA A 99 -10.59 8.37 6.03
C ALA A 99 -9.08 8.46 5.75
N PRO A 100 -8.64 8.26 4.50
CA PRO A 100 -7.25 8.40 4.11
C PRO A 100 -6.77 9.86 4.23
N GLY A 101 -5.47 10.06 4.28
CA GLY A 101 -4.85 11.40 4.28
C GLY A 101 -3.40 11.36 4.77
N PRO A 102 -2.54 12.22 4.19
CA PRO A 102 -1.13 12.29 4.53
C PRO A 102 -0.89 12.86 5.94
N PRO A 103 0.30 12.57 6.54
CA PRO A 103 1.31 11.65 6.05
C PRO A 103 0.91 10.18 6.21
N GLU A 104 1.23 9.36 5.21
CA GLU A 104 0.91 7.94 5.20
C GLU A 104 2.19 7.09 5.10
N PHE A 105 2.11 5.88 5.67
CA PHE A 105 3.19 4.90 5.69
C PHE A 105 2.65 3.54 5.29
N LEU A 106 3.44 2.81 4.49
CA LEU A 106 3.18 1.41 4.18
C LEU A 106 4.14 0.55 4.99
N THR A 107 3.62 -0.47 5.69
CA THR A 107 4.45 -1.42 6.43
C THR A 107 4.24 -2.84 5.95
N THR A 108 5.31 -3.61 5.90
CA THR A 108 5.24 -5.06 5.79
C THR A 108 5.66 -5.70 7.10
N PHE A 109 4.99 -6.79 7.47
CA PHE A 109 5.21 -7.50 8.72
C PHE A 109 5.52 -8.96 8.44
N THR A 110 6.59 -9.47 9.07
CA THR A 110 6.85 -10.91 9.17
C THR A 110 6.83 -11.27 10.64
N LEU A 111 5.88 -12.13 11.04
CA LEU A 111 5.76 -12.62 12.41
C LEU A 111 6.59 -13.89 12.57
N THR A 112 7.43 -13.93 13.59
CA THR A 112 8.19 -15.11 13.99
C THR A 112 8.03 -15.29 15.50
N ILE A 113 7.17 -16.24 15.90
CA ILE A 113 6.99 -16.59 17.31
C ILE A 113 8.25 -17.33 17.77
N PRO A 114 8.93 -16.89 18.85
CA PRO A 114 10.14 -17.56 19.34
C PRO A 114 9.88 -19.02 19.70
N GLU A 115 10.85 -19.88 19.39
CA GLU A 115 10.78 -21.30 19.74
C GLU A 115 10.63 -21.47 21.26
N GLY A 116 9.84 -22.42 21.68
CA GLY A 116 9.55 -22.66 23.09
C GLY A 116 8.55 -21.71 23.75
N THR A 117 7.98 -20.75 23.01
CA THR A 117 6.91 -19.90 23.53
C THR A 117 5.68 -20.76 23.87
N PRO A 118 5.19 -20.74 25.13
CA PRO A 118 3.97 -21.47 25.47
C PRO A 118 2.77 -20.98 24.63
N GLN A 119 1.93 -21.90 24.18
CA GLN A 119 0.78 -21.60 23.31
C GLN A 119 -0.12 -20.50 23.93
N GLN A 120 -0.41 -20.59 25.23
CA GLN A 120 -1.21 -19.61 25.93
C GLN A 120 -0.60 -18.19 25.86
N VAL A 121 0.73 -18.05 25.96
CA VAL A 121 1.41 -16.75 25.86
C VAL A 121 1.30 -16.21 24.43
N ALA A 122 1.42 -17.06 23.42
CA ALA A 122 1.24 -16.68 22.03
C ALA A 122 -0.18 -16.18 21.77
N ASP A 123 -1.19 -16.96 22.19
CA ASP A 123 -2.60 -16.62 22.01
C ASP A 123 -2.99 -15.31 22.72
N ASP A 124 -2.53 -15.12 23.97
CA ASP A 124 -2.78 -13.89 24.74
C ASP A 124 -2.11 -12.68 24.08
N THR A 125 -0.93 -12.85 23.50
CA THR A 125 -0.23 -11.76 22.81
C THR A 125 -0.92 -11.39 21.51
N ILE A 126 -1.38 -12.38 20.72
CA ILE A 126 -2.17 -12.18 19.51
C ILE A 126 -3.51 -11.49 19.84
N ALA A 127 -4.17 -11.88 20.94
CA ALA A 127 -5.41 -11.23 21.36
C ALA A 127 -5.20 -9.75 21.75
N ARG A 128 -4.11 -9.44 22.44
CA ARG A 128 -3.73 -8.06 22.78
C ARG A 128 -3.39 -7.25 21.52
N GLU A 129 -2.70 -7.86 20.55
CA GLU A 129 -2.42 -7.23 19.25
C GLU A 129 -3.72 -6.83 18.54
N ALA A 130 -4.70 -7.73 18.46
CA ALA A 130 -5.99 -7.43 17.87
C ALA A 130 -6.72 -6.28 18.58
N HIS A 131 -6.59 -6.18 19.90
CA HIS A 131 -7.13 -5.06 20.67
C HIS A 131 -6.42 -3.75 20.34
N SER A 132 -5.08 -3.75 20.29
CA SER A 132 -4.26 -2.58 19.96
C SER A 132 -4.53 -2.10 18.52
N ALA A 133 -4.63 -3.02 17.56
CA ALA A 133 -4.98 -2.69 16.17
C ALA A 133 -6.32 -1.95 16.09
N ARG A 134 -7.35 -2.43 16.80
CA ARG A 134 -8.66 -1.74 16.87
C ARG A 134 -8.57 -0.36 17.53
N ALA A 135 -7.75 -0.20 18.58
CA ALA A 135 -7.53 1.09 19.21
C ALA A 135 -6.85 2.08 18.26
N LEU A 136 -5.79 1.65 17.57
CA LEU A 136 -5.08 2.45 16.57
C LEU A 136 -5.97 2.82 15.37
N ALA A 137 -6.88 1.94 14.96
CA ALA A 137 -7.88 2.26 13.93
C ALA A 137 -8.85 3.36 14.39
N ARG A 138 -9.36 3.29 15.64
CA ARG A 138 -10.22 4.37 16.20
C ARG A 138 -9.49 5.71 16.30
N GLN A 139 -8.19 5.68 16.60
CA GLN A 139 -7.32 6.86 16.62
C GLN A 139 -6.91 7.34 15.22
N ARG A 140 -7.34 6.62 14.16
CA ARG A 140 -7.02 6.88 12.75
C ARG A 140 -5.51 6.73 12.43
N HIS A 141 -4.78 5.96 13.21
CA HIS A 141 -3.42 5.58 12.89
C HIS A 141 -3.38 4.38 11.95
N LEU A 142 -4.13 3.31 12.23
CA LEU A 142 -4.28 2.17 11.31
C LEU A 142 -5.41 2.48 10.32
N LEU A 143 -5.06 2.61 9.03
CA LEU A 143 -6.02 2.90 7.96
C LEU A 143 -6.51 1.63 7.29
N ARG A 144 -5.61 0.69 6.98
CA ARG A 144 -5.90 -0.61 6.35
C ARG A 144 -4.90 -1.66 6.80
N LEU A 145 -5.34 -2.90 6.79
CA LEU A 145 -4.50 -4.06 7.07
C LEU A 145 -4.91 -5.23 6.16
N TRP A 146 -3.93 -5.83 5.49
CA TRP A 146 -4.14 -6.95 4.58
C TRP A 146 -3.22 -8.12 4.91
N ARG A 147 -3.66 -9.33 4.56
CA ARG A 147 -2.80 -10.50 4.48
C ARG A 147 -2.12 -10.53 3.12
N LEU A 148 -0.85 -10.88 3.12
CA LEU A 148 -0.06 -11.10 1.91
C LEU A 148 -0.01 -12.59 1.55
N PRO A 149 0.30 -12.92 0.28
CA PRO A 149 0.49 -14.30 -0.16
C PRO A 149 1.57 -15.03 0.64
N PRO A 150 1.49 -16.36 0.75
CA PRO A 150 2.52 -17.18 1.40
C PRO A 150 3.90 -17.00 0.74
N GLY A 151 4.98 -17.19 1.53
CA GLY A 151 6.37 -17.14 1.05
C GLY A 151 7.04 -15.77 1.14
N GLY A 152 6.32 -14.76 1.65
CA GLY A 152 6.82 -13.41 1.92
C GLY A 152 6.39 -12.89 3.29
N PRO A 153 6.38 -11.56 3.49
CA PRO A 153 5.79 -10.94 4.68
C PRO A 153 4.34 -11.40 4.85
N GLY A 154 3.90 -11.64 6.10
CA GLY A 154 2.56 -12.15 6.39
C GLY A 154 1.45 -11.10 6.24
N ALA A 155 1.78 -9.81 6.44
CA ALA A 155 0.81 -8.73 6.39
C ALA A 155 1.38 -7.43 5.80
N LEU A 156 0.46 -6.61 5.29
CA LEU A 156 0.69 -5.26 4.79
C LEU A 156 -0.24 -4.30 5.52
N GLY A 157 0.33 -3.24 6.11
CA GLY A 157 -0.44 -2.20 6.77
C GLY A 157 -0.30 -0.85 6.07
N LEU A 158 -1.40 -0.10 5.98
CA LEU A 158 -1.41 1.32 5.62
C LEU A 158 -1.72 2.12 6.87
N TRP A 159 -0.85 3.06 7.19
CA TRP A 159 -0.87 3.81 8.43
C TRP A 159 -0.83 5.30 8.20
N ARG A 160 -1.30 6.04 9.20
CA ARG A 160 -1.10 7.49 9.33
C ARG A 160 -0.32 7.77 10.59
N ALA A 161 0.75 8.55 10.44
CA ALA A 161 1.48 9.13 11.56
C ALA A 161 1.98 10.53 11.14
N ARG A 162 2.19 11.40 12.07
CA ARG A 162 2.69 12.77 11.83
C ARG A 162 4.05 12.78 11.14
N ASP A 163 4.92 11.85 11.54
CA ASP A 163 6.27 11.70 11.04
C ASP A 163 6.80 10.25 11.26
N ALA A 164 8.03 10.00 10.84
CA ALA A 164 8.66 8.69 10.98
C ALA A 164 8.91 8.30 12.45
N ALA A 165 9.13 9.25 13.35
CA ALA A 165 9.36 8.98 14.76
C ALA A 165 8.07 8.52 15.45
N GLU A 166 6.95 9.19 15.18
CA GLU A 166 5.64 8.74 15.66
C GLU A 166 5.27 7.37 15.06
N MET A 167 5.55 7.16 13.76
CA MET A 167 5.31 5.86 13.13
C MET A 167 6.11 4.74 13.82
N GLN A 168 7.37 4.99 14.15
CA GLN A 168 8.20 4.05 14.90
C GLN A 168 7.60 3.78 16.29
N SER A 169 7.19 4.82 17.01
CA SER A 169 6.56 4.68 18.33
C SER A 169 5.26 3.87 18.27
N ILE A 170 4.45 4.06 17.22
CA ILE A 170 3.25 3.26 16.98
C ILE A 170 3.62 1.79 16.81
N MET A 171 4.63 1.47 16.00
CA MET A 171 5.06 0.09 15.80
C MET A 171 5.57 -0.55 17.09
N GLU A 172 6.39 0.16 17.85
CA GLU A 172 6.93 -0.30 19.14
C GLU A 172 5.86 -0.52 20.21
N SER A 173 4.72 0.14 20.09
CA SER A 173 3.57 -0.03 20.99
C SER A 173 2.77 -1.33 20.75
N LEU A 174 3.00 -2.00 19.62
CA LEU A 174 2.28 -3.22 19.27
C LEU A 174 2.77 -4.40 20.11
N PRO A 175 1.88 -5.19 20.72
CA PRO A 175 2.24 -6.35 21.56
C PRO A 175 3.09 -7.40 20.86
N LEU A 176 2.91 -7.57 19.55
CA LEU A 176 3.69 -8.51 18.73
C LEU A 176 5.02 -7.93 18.22
N TYR A 177 5.33 -6.64 18.46
CA TYR A 177 6.48 -5.96 17.88
C TYR A 177 7.80 -6.71 18.08
N ALA A 178 8.04 -7.24 19.30
CA ALA A 178 9.24 -8.02 19.59
C ALA A 178 9.37 -9.33 18.78
N TRP A 179 8.28 -9.82 18.22
CA TRP A 179 8.22 -11.03 17.39
C TRP A 179 8.09 -10.71 15.89
N MET A 180 8.05 -9.44 15.53
CA MET A 180 7.88 -9.00 14.14
C MET A 180 9.15 -8.40 13.57
N THR A 181 9.43 -8.74 12.32
CA THR A 181 10.28 -7.93 11.46
C THR A 181 9.40 -6.95 10.71
N VAL A 182 9.61 -5.65 10.93
CA VAL A 182 8.82 -4.57 10.35
C VAL A 182 9.66 -3.78 9.36
N ARG A 183 9.13 -3.56 8.16
CA ARG A 183 9.71 -2.62 7.19
C ARG A 183 8.70 -1.53 6.92
N THR A 184 9.06 -0.28 7.19
CA THR A 184 8.22 0.90 7.00
C THR A 184 8.71 1.71 5.81
N THR A 185 7.78 2.14 4.96
CA THR A 185 8.03 2.99 3.79
C THR A 185 7.13 4.21 3.88
N PRO A 186 7.67 5.44 3.98
CA PRO A 186 6.87 6.65 3.90
C PRO A 186 6.28 6.81 2.49
N LEU A 187 5.07 7.32 2.41
CA LEU A 187 4.35 7.49 1.15
C LEU A 187 4.03 8.96 0.92
N THR A 188 4.27 9.43 -0.31
CA THR A 188 3.79 10.73 -0.78
C THR A 188 2.63 10.49 -1.75
N PRO A 189 1.47 11.17 -1.60
CA PRO A 189 0.39 11.06 -2.56
C PRO A 189 0.87 11.41 -3.98
N HIS A 190 0.48 10.61 -4.96
CA HIS A 190 0.74 10.92 -6.36
C HIS A 190 -0.21 12.05 -6.82
N PRO A 191 0.19 12.96 -7.74
CA PRO A 191 -0.70 14.00 -8.25
C PRO A 191 -2.03 13.49 -8.85
N SER A 192 -2.07 12.24 -9.28
CA SER A 192 -3.28 11.56 -9.76
C SER A 192 -3.90 10.61 -8.72
N ASP A 193 -3.53 10.74 -7.44
CA ASP A 193 -4.18 9.96 -6.38
C ASP A 193 -5.66 10.41 -6.27
N PRO A 194 -6.63 9.48 -6.33
CA PRO A 194 -8.05 9.81 -6.23
C PRO A 194 -8.42 10.63 -4.99
N VAL A 195 -7.71 10.43 -3.89
CA VAL A 195 -7.97 11.12 -2.62
C VAL A 195 -7.38 12.54 -2.60
N ALA A 196 -6.26 12.78 -3.28
CA ALA A 196 -5.65 14.10 -3.35
C ALA A 196 -6.50 15.10 -4.19
N ALA A 197 -7.40 14.60 -5.03
CA ALA A 197 -8.27 15.41 -5.87
C ALA A 197 -9.55 15.92 -5.15
N THR A 198 -9.80 15.44 -3.92
CA THR A 198 -11.00 15.77 -3.12
C THR A 198 -10.73 16.70 -1.94
N SER A 199 -9.51 17.25 -1.84
CA SER A 199 -9.07 18.15 -0.75
C SER A 199 -9.00 19.59 -1.19
#